data_e4f8c25254da45a8f1f2e3ba497c72f8
#
_entry.id   e4f8c25254da45a8f1f2e3ba497c72f8
#
_cell.length_a   1.000
_cell.length_b   1.000
_cell.length_c   1.000
_cell.angle_alpha   90.00
_cell.angle_beta   90.00
_cell.angle_gamma   90.00
#
_symmetry.space_group_name_H-M   'P 1'
#
loop_
_entity.id
_entity.type
_entity.pdbx_description
1 polymer ?
#
loop_
_entity_poly.entity_id
_entity_poly.type
_entity_poly.pdbx_seq_one_letter_code
_entity_poly.pdbx_strand_id
1 'polypeptide(L)'
;MVPVKFYYEDWKAEKIPGHLLYGLTHLSQYGVECIYHTFPFNPYLHKWKLMFYNLWKILFCSQRYDAVYAVTHTGLELLIFMRTLGLFRKPIVIWHHTAVVVPENCIRRWGSTLFYKGIDKMFFFSESLLLESLKTKKLKKENAIVVHWGADLAFYDRLIAKRQTSSHFISTGRENRDLITLISAFNQLTESCDIYTTRSGGRVCDYELLVQKEIGLLKENIHFHIVDSTHLEMAEKTNNAFAVLISCLDFPYTVGLTSLVEALALGLPILSTDNPTFPFDVEKEEVGIKIAYGDVNGWVEAVRCLSEHPEFAKSFGKKARALAEKIYTLDQCTSEIAKVLLSLKR
;
A
#
# COMPACT_ATOMS: atom_id res chain seq x y z
N MET A 1 -2.77 -12.38 -1.74
CA MET A 1 -3.68 -12.30 -2.89
C MET A 1 -5.02 -12.90 -2.47
N VAL A 2 -5.95 -12.05 -2.04
CA VAL A 2 -7.31 -12.49 -1.69
C VAL A 2 -8.07 -12.69 -3.00
N PRO A 3 -8.98 -13.65 -3.08
CA PRO A 3 -9.78 -13.86 -4.29
C PRO A 3 -10.50 -12.58 -4.70
N VAL A 4 -10.22 -12.06 -5.89
CA VAL A 4 -10.80 -10.82 -6.43
C VAL A 4 -12.32 -10.75 -6.24
N LYS A 5 -13.02 -11.88 -6.34
CA LYS A 5 -14.46 -11.94 -6.17
C LYS A 5 -14.92 -11.45 -4.79
N PHE A 6 -14.29 -11.87 -3.70
CA PHE A 6 -14.68 -11.45 -2.35
C PHE A 6 -14.43 -9.95 -2.16
N TYR A 7 -13.27 -9.45 -2.56
CA TYR A 7 -12.98 -8.02 -2.49
C TYR A 7 -13.94 -7.19 -3.37
N TYR A 8 -14.32 -7.70 -4.53
CA TYR A 8 -15.24 -6.98 -5.41
C TYR A 8 -16.67 -6.94 -4.84
N GLU A 9 -17.13 -8.03 -4.20
CA GLU A 9 -18.42 -8.05 -3.51
C GLU A 9 -18.39 -7.19 -2.23
N ASP A 10 -17.28 -7.19 -1.49
CA ASP A 10 -17.11 -6.32 -0.32
C ASP A 10 -17.07 -4.84 -0.70
N TRP A 11 -16.45 -4.50 -1.84
CA TRP A 11 -16.52 -3.15 -2.38
C TRP A 11 -17.95 -2.74 -2.76
N LYS A 12 -18.69 -3.60 -3.47
CA LYS A 12 -20.11 -3.35 -3.79
C LYS A 12 -20.97 -3.18 -2.55
N ALA A 13 -20.64 -3.91 -1.48
CA ALA A 13 -21.30 -3.82 -0.18
C ALA A 13 -20.76 -2.64 0.67
N GLU A 14 -19.90 -1.79 0.10
CA GLU A 14 -19.30 -0.61 0.74
C GLU A 14 -18.46 -0.94 2.00
N LYS A 15 -17.98 -2.18 2.13
CA LYS A 15 -17.16 -2.64 3.27
C LYS A 15 -15.67 -2.33 3.09
N ILE A 16 -15.24 -2.13 1.85
CA ILE A 16 -13.84 -1.76 1.53
C ILE A 16 -13.81 -0.67 0.46
N PRO A 17 -12.77 0.19 0.48
CA PRO A 17 -12.60 1.20 -0.56
C PRO A 17 -12.11 0.58 -1.87
N GLY A 18 -12.52 1.17 -3.00
CA GLY A 18 -12.24 0.65 -4.34
C GLY A 18 -10.77 0.65 -4.73
N HIS A 19 -9.93 1.50 -4.14
CA HIS A 19 -8.50 1.56 -4.46
C HIS A 19 -7.73 0.29 -4.08
N LEU A 20 -8.22 -0.51 -3.13
CA LEU A 20 -7.65 -1.82 -2.81
C LEU A 20 -7.79 -2.84 -3.96
N LEU A 21 -8.59 -2.53 -4.97
CA LEU A 21 -8.78 -3.32 -6.19
C LEU A 21 -7.97 -2.80 -7.39
N TYR A 22 -7.03 -1.86 -7.16
CA TYR A 22 -6.05 -1.40 -8.15
C TYR A 22 -6.67 -1.01 -9.50
N GLY A 23 -7.73 -0.24 -9.47
CA GLY A 23 -8.43 0.26 -10.65
C GLY A 23 -9.53 -0.64 -11.21
N LEU A 24 -9.63 -1.92 -10.79
CA LEU A 24 -10.64 -2.86 -11.30
C LEU A 24 -12.06 -2.29 -11.27
N THR A 25 -12.38 -1.48 -10.27
CA THR A 25 -13.71 -0.89 -10.04
C THR A 25 -14.09 0.20 -11.04
N HIS A 26 -13.09 0.84 -11.66
CA HIS A 26 -13.29 2.03 -12.51
C HIS A 26 -12.71 1.90 -13.93
N LEU A 27 -11.93 0.83 -14.22
CA LEU A 27 -11.28 0.64 -15.52
C LEU A 27 -12.26 0.64 -16.71
N SER A 28 -13.49 0.13 -16.52
CA SER A 28 -14.52 0.13 -17.55
C SER A 28 -14.94 1.54 -17.98
N GLN A 29 -14.91 2.51 -17.09
CA GLN A 29 -15.21 3.92 -17.37
C GLN A 29 -14.19 4.54 -18.35
N TYR A 30 -12.98 3.95 -18.41
CA TYR A 30 -11.90 4.34 -19.32
C TYR A 30 -11.73 3.43 -20.52
N GLY A 31 -12.75 2.60 -20.84
CA GLY A 31 -12.75 1.73 -22.02
C GLY A 31 -11.91 0.46 -21.86
N VAL A 32 -11.57 0.05 -20.64
CA VAL A 32 -10.85 -1.20 -20.35
C VAL A 32 -11.77 -2.17 -19.63
N GLU A 33 -12.23 -3.19 -20.35
CA GLU A 33 -13.03 -4.27 -19.78
C GLU A 33 -12.14 -5.31 -19.09
N CYS A 34 -12.51 -5.70 -17.88
CA CYS A 34 -11.72 -6.62 -17.05
C CYS A 34 -12.35 -8.00 -16.98
N ILE A 35 -11.59 -9.00 -17.40
CA ILE A 35 -11.88 -10.42 -17.19
C ILE A 35 -11.06 -10.88 -15.99
N TYR A 36 -11.70 -11.37 -14.94
CA TYR A 36 -11.00 -11.89 -13.77
C TYR A 36 -11.50 -13.29 -13.39
N HIS A 37 -10.67 -14.05 -12.73
CA HIS A 37 -11.02 -15.37 -12.21
C HIS A 37 -10.77 -15.45 -10.71
N THR A 38 -11.49 -16.37 -10.08
CA THR A 38 -11.39 -16.62 -8.63
C THR A 38 -10.58 -17.88 -8.37
N PHE A 39 -10.04 -17.98 -7.15
CA PHE A 39 -9.29 -19.16 -6.72
C PHE A 39 -10.15 -20.06 -5.85
N PRO A 40 -10.25 -21.37 -6.14
CA PRO A 40 -10.96 -22.33 -5.30
C PRO A 40 -10.11 -22.83 -4.11
N PHE A 41 -8.98 -22.16 -3.81
CA PHE A 41 -8.04 -22.50 -2.75
C PHE A 41 -7.37 -21.25 -2.21
N ASN A 42 -6.72 -21.34 -1.05
CA ASN A 42 -5.91 -20.25 -0.51
C ASN A 42 -4.61 -20.08 -1.32
N PRO A 43 -4.45 -18.98 -2.09
CA PRO A 43 -3.28 -18.77 -2.95
C PRO A 43 -1.98 -18.56 -2.18
N TYR A 44 -2.04 -18.18 -0.91
CA TYR A 44 -0.84 -17.95 -0.08
C TYR A 44 -0.18 -19.27 0.34
N LEU A 45 -0.97 -20.31 0.56
CA LEU A 45 -0.48 -21.62 1.01
C LEU A 45 0.09 -22.46 -0.13
N HIS A 46 -0.29 -22.20 -1.37
CA HIS A 46 -0.02 -23.08 -2.52
C HIS A 46 0.51 -22.33 -3.74
N LYS A 47 1.72 -21.74 -3.64
CA LYS A 47 2.33 -20.93 -4.72
C LYS A 47 2.43 -21.66 -6.07
N TRP A 48 2.86 -22.92 -6.08
CA TRP A 48 2.94 -23.72 -7.30
C TRP A 48 1.55 -23.98 -7.91
N LYS A 49 0.58 -24.32 -7.07
CA LYS A 49 -0.80 -24.52 -7.53
C LYS A 49 -1.37 -23.22 -8.10
N LEU A 50 -1.07 -22.07 -7.47
CA LEU A 50 -1.46 -20.76 -7.98
C LEU A 50 -0.87 -20.49 -9.38
N MET A 51 0.42 -20.76 -9.57
CA MET A 51 1.12 -20.54 -10.83
C MET A 51 0.51 -21.37 -11.97
N PHE A 52 0.31 -22.67 -11.77
CA PHE A 52 -0.32 -23.54 -12.79
C PHE A 52 -1.79 -23.19 -13.02
N TYR A 53 -2.51 -22.82 -11.98
CA TYR A 53 -3.91 -22.42 -12.09
C TYR A 53 -4.07 -21.14 -12.92
N ASN A 54 -3.25 -20.11 -12.63
CA ASN A 54 -3.24 -18.88 -13.41
C ASN A 54 -2.85 -19.14 -14.87
N LEU A 55 -1.79 -19.93 -15.08
CA LEU A 55 -1.37 -20.30 -16.43
C LEU A 55 -2.51 -20.93 -17.21
N TRP A 56 -3.18 -21.94 -16.65
CA TRP A 56 -4.33 -22.59 -17.28
C TRP A 56 -5.43 -21.58 -17.60
N LYS A 57 -5.86 -20.79 -16.60
CA LYS A 57 -6.97 -19.82 -16.75
C LYS A 57 -6.69 -18.76 -17.81
N ILE A 58 -5.44 -18.34 -17.94
CA ILE A 58 -5.03 -17.33 -18.92
C ILE A 58 -4.91 -17.94 -20.31
N LEU A 59 -4.25 -19.09 -20.46
CA LEU A 59 -4.05 -19.73 -21.77
C LEU A 59 -5.37 -20.25 -22.38
N PHE A 60 -6.27 -20.76 -21.56
CA PHE A 60 -7.56 -21.35 -21.97
C PHE A 60 -8.75 -20.43 -21.65
N CYS A 61 -8.53 -19.12 -21.57
CA CYS A 61 -9.60 -18.16 -21.42
C CYS A 61 -10.52 -18.22 -22.64
N SER A 62 -11.82 -18.42 -22.43
CA SER A 62 -12.81 -18.48 -23.52
C SER A 62 -13.11 -17.14 -24.15
N GLN A 63 -12.87 -16.05 -23.41
CA GLN A 63 -13.06 -14.69 -23.88
C GLN A 63 -11.76 -14.16 -24.50
N ARG A 64 -11.88 -13.34 -25.55
CA ARG A 64 -10.72 -12.66 -26.12
C ARG A 64 -10.24 -11.55 -25.18
N TYR A 65 -8.94 -11.43 -25.01
CA TYR A 65 -8.29 -10.38 -24.22
C TYR A 65 -7.04 -9.86 -24.90
N ASP A 66 -6.65 -8.63 -24.59
CA ASP A 66 -5.53 -7.93 -25.24
C ASP A 66 -4.27 -7.94 -24.38
N ALA A 67 -4.38 -7.93 -23.05
CA ALA A 67 -3.27 -7.89 -22.11
C ALA A 67 -3.58 -8.67 -20.84
N VAL A 68 -2.53 -9.03 -20.09
CA VAL A 68 -2.62 -9.54 -18.72
C VAL A 68 -2.20 -8.42 -17.77
N TYR A 69 -3.09 -8.03 -16.87
CA TYR A 69 -2.84 -7.04 -15.82
C TYR A 69 -2.85 -7.70 -14.45
N ALA A 70 -1.83 -7.48 -13.64
CA ALA A 70 -1.72 -8.10 -12.33
C ALA A 70 -1.16 -7.15 -11.27
N VAL A 71 -1.65 -7.31 -10.04
CA VAL A 71 -1.23 -6.54 -8.86
C VAL A 71 0.15 -7.00 -8.35
N THR A 72 0.60 -8.19 -8.73
CA THR A 72 1.91 -8.74 -8.37
C THR A 72 2.32 -9.78 -9.40
N HIS A 73 3.61 -10.06 -9.49
CA HIS A 73 4.14 -11.15 -10.33
C HIS A 73 3.93 -12.54 -9.73
N THR A 74 3.59 -12.64 -8.43
CA THR A 74 3.41 -13.92 -7.75
C THR A 74 2.31 -14.76 -8.39
N GLY A 75 2.66 -15.96 -8.81
CA GLY A 75 1.77 -16.88 -9.52
C GLY A 75 1.67 -16.63 -11.03
N LEU A 76 2.49 -15.73 -11.59
CA LEU A 76 2.61 -15.50 -13.02
C LEU A 76 4.01 -15.86 -13.58
N GLU A 77 4.90 -16.40 -12.74
CA GLU A 77 6.30 -16.59 -13.05
C GLU A 77 6.49 -17.40 -14.35
N LEU A 78 5.76 -18.51 -14.48
CA LEU A 78 5.84 -19.34 -15.69
C LEU A 78 5.31 -18.63 -16.93
N LEU A 79 4.21 -17.89 -16.81
CA LEU A 79 3.65 -17.10 -17.91
C LEU A 79 4.63 -16.00 -18.37
N ILE A 80 5.30 -15.34 -17.42
CA ILE A 80 6.32 -14.32 -17.70
C ILE A 80 7.52 -14.94 -18.44
N PHE A 81 8.01 -16.12 -18.02
CA PHE A 81 9.05 -16.81 -18.75
C PHE A 81 8.59 -17.24 -20.17
N MET A 82 7.37 -17.74 -20.32
CA MET A 82 6.80 -18.03 -21.64
C MET A 82 6.73 -16.77 -22.53
N ARG A 83 6.43 -15.61 -21.94
CA ARG A 83 6.46 -14.32 -22.64
C ARG A 83 7.88 -13.99 -23.13
N THR A 84 8.88 -14.14 -22.26
CA THR A 84 10.30 -13.94 -22.63
C THR A 84 10.75 -14.84 -23.78
N LEU A 85 10.27 -16.09 -23.80
CA LEU A 85 10.60 -17.06 -24.86
C LEU A 85 9.76 -16.92 -26.15
N GLY A 86 8.82 -15.96 -26.17
CA GLY A 86 7.92 -15.75 -27.33
C GLY A 86 6.78 -16.76 -27.43
N LEU A 87 6.64 -17.69 -26.50
CA LEU A 87 5.56 -18.68 -26.43
C LEU A 87 4.21 -18.07 -26.02
N PHE A 88 4.23 -16.98 -25.27
CA PHE A 88 3.07 -16.18 -24.93
C PHE A 88 3.17 -14.80 -25.56
N ARG A 89 2.18 -14.40 -26.37
CA ARG A 89 2.28 -13.18 -27.20
C ARG A 89 1.60 -11.94 -26.64
N LYS A 90 0.68 -12.09 -25.68
CA LYS A 90 -0.03 -10.95 -25.11
C LYS A 90 0.87 -10.22 -24.11
N PRO A 91 0.82 -8.87 -24.05
CA PRO A 91 1.60 -8.10 -23.11
C PRO A 91 1.19 -8.38 -21.65
N ILE A 92 2.18 -8.28 -20.77
CA ILE A 92 2.02 -8.47 -19.32
C ILE A 92 2.35 -7.16 -18.63
N VAL A 93 1.42 -6.64 -17.83
CA VAL A 93 1.54 -5.42 -17.01
C VAL A 93 1.41 -5.82 -15.56
N ILE A 94 2.35 -5.40 -14.71
CA ILE A 94 2.31 -5.72 -13.28
C ILE A 94 2.59 -4.50 -12.40
N TRP A 95 2.08 -4.53 -11.16
CA TRP A 95 2.57 -3.70 -10.08
C TRP A 95 3.80 -4.36 -9.44
N HIS A 96 4.81 -3.55 -9.15
CA HIS A 96 6.01 -3.98 -8.44
C HIS A 96 6.12 -3.21 -7.13
N HIS A 97 5.91 -3.93 -6.03
CA HIS A 97 5.77 -3.33 -4.69
C HIS A 97 7.10 -2.95 -4.04
N THR A 98 8.20 -3.50 -4.56
CA THR A 98 9.57 -3.25 -4.06
C THR A 98 10.44 -2.70 -5.16
N ALA A 99 11.63 -2.21 -4.85
CA ALA A 99 12.64 -2.02 -5.88
C ALA A 99 13.09 -3.39 -6.46
N VAL A 100 13.44 -3.40 -7.75
CA VAL A 100 14.02 -4.59 -8.39
C VAL A 100 15.41 -4.84 -7.80
N VAL A 101 15.68 -6.07 -7.42
CA VAL A 101 16.95 -6.44 -6.78
C VAL A 101 17.82 -7.27 -7.73
N VAL A 102 19.14 -7.10 -7.65
CA VAL A 102 20.11 -7.95 -8.33
C VAL A 102 20.51 -9.09 -7.39
N PRO A 103 20.17 -10.36 -7.71
CA PRO A 103 20.62 -11.47 -6.91
C PRO A 103 22.15 -11.62 -6.95
N GLU A 104 22.75 -12.00 -5.84
CA GLU A 104 24.21 -12.25 -5.75
C GLU A 104 24.63 -13.44 -6.60
N ASN A 105 23.86 -14.52 -6.57
CA ASN A 105 24.11 -15.72 -7.32
C ASN A 105 23.95 -15.48 -8.83
N CYS A 106 24.96 -15.87 -9.63
CA CYS A 106 25.03 -15.62 -11.08
C CYS A 106 23.87 -16.27 -11.86
N ILE A 107 23.47 -17.50 -11.51
CA ILE A 107 22.35 -18.22 -12.16
C ILE A 107 21.03 -17.49 -11.87
N ARG A 108 20.80 -17.11 -10.60
CA ARG A 108 19.62 -16.33 -10.21
C ARG A 108 19.62 -14.96 -10.85
N ARG A 109 20.78 -14.32 -11.01
CA ARG A 109 20.94 -13.03 -11.71
C ARG A 109 20.52 -13.15 -13.17
N TRP A 110 21.01 -14.17 -13.87
CA TRP A 110 20.63 -14.44 -15.25
C TRP A 110 19.13 -14.77 -15.37
N GLY A 111 18.62 -15.67 -14.53
CA GLY A 111 17.20 -16.03 -14.48
C GLY A 111 16.29 -14.82 -14.22
N SER A 112 16.68 -13.93 -13.26
CA SER A 112 15.91 -12.72 -13.01
C SER A 112 15.96 -11.71 -14.16
N THR A 113 17.07 -11.63 -14.90
CA THR A 113 17.15 -10.79 -16.11
C THR A 113 16.20 -11.28 -17.19
N LEU A 114 16.12 -12.59 -17.39
CA LEU A 114 15.15 -13.19 -18.31
C LEU A 114 13.71 -12.96 -17.84
N PHE A 115 13.47 -13.11 -16.56
CA PHE A 115 12.16 -12.87 -15.96
C PHE A 115 11.64 -11.45 -16.24
N TYR A 116 12.44 -10.42 -15.94
CA TYR A 116 12.04 -9.03 -16.17
C TYR A 116 11.86 -8.66 -17.65
N LYS A 117 12.52 -9.37 -18.59
CA LYS A 117 12.28 -9.20 -20.04
C LYS A 117 10.88 -9.62 -20.48
N GLY A 118 10.22 -10.51 -19.74
CA GLY A 118 8.87 -10.97 -20.04
C GLY A 118 7.76 -10.03 -19.53
N ILE A 119 8.11 -8.90 -18.92
CA ILE A 119 7.16 -7.91 -18.42
C ILE A 119 7.20 -6.69 -19.34
N ASP A 120 6.08 -6.37 -19.96
CA ASP A 120 6.00 -5.28 -20.94
C ASP A 120 5.89 -3.91 -20.28
N LYS A 121 5.13 -3.79 -19.17
CA LYS A 121 5.04 -2.57 -18.35
C LYS A 121 5.00 -2.91 -16.86
N MET A 122 5.64 -2.07 -16.07
CA MET A 122 5.77 -2.24 -14.63
C MET A 122 5.40 -0.94 -13.93
N PHE A 123 4.41 -1.03 -13.04
CA PHE A 123 3.98 0.09 -12.22
C PHE A 123 4.70 0.10 -10.88
N PHE A 124 5.11 1.28 -10.45
CA PHE A 124 5.73 1.55 -9.16
C PHE A 124 4.92 2.59 -8.40
N PHE A 125 4.97 2.53 -7.08
CA PHE A 125 4.25 3.48 -6.21
C PHE A 125 4.99 4.81 -6.02
N SER A 126 6.31 4.83 -6.28
CA SER A 126 7.12 6.04 -6.11
C SER A 126 8.28 6.10 -7.10
N GLU A 127 8.74 7.32 -7.34
CA GLU A 127 9.94 7.59 -8.15
C GLU A 127 11.18 6.92 -7.56
N SER A 128 11.30 6.85 -6.24
CA SER A 128 12.46 6.25 -5.59
C SER A 128 12.54 4.74 -5.89
N LEU A 129 11.41 4.00 -5.80
CA LEU A 129 11.36 2.58 -6.19
C LEU A 129 11.70 2.37 -7.66
N LEU A 130 11.19 3.25 -8.53
CA LEU A 130 11.48 3.21 -9.97
C LEU A 130 12.96 3.45 -10.23
N LEU A 131 13.54 4.52 -9.69
CA LEU A 131 14.95 4.88 -9.91
C LEU A 131 15.90 3.79 -9.39
N GLU A 132 15.65 3.24 -8.19
CA GLU A 132 16.43 2.12 -7.66
C GLU A 132 16.33 0.88 -8.57
N SER A 133 15.13 0.61 -9.09
CA SER A 133 14.92 -0.50 -10.02
C SER A 133 15.68 -0.33 -11.33
N LEU A 134 15.75 0.89 -11.88
CA LEU A 134 16.49 1.20 -13.10
C LEU A 134 18.00 1.02 -12.95
N LYS A 135 18.58 1.26 -11.76
CA LYS A 135 20.01 1.01 -11.48
C LYS A 135 20.42 -0.43 -11.76
N THR A 136 19.50 -1.37 -11.64
CA THR A 136 19.75 -2.80 -11.89
C THR A 136 19.97 -3.16 -13.36
N LYS A 137 19.61 -2.27 -14.30
CA LYS A 137 19.62 -2.49 -15.77
C LYS A 137 18.81 -3.70 -16.25
N LYS A 138 17.88 -4.22 -15.43
CA LYS A 138 17.01 -5.34 -15.77
C LYS A 138 15.73 -4.92 -16.49
N LEU A 139 15.36 -3.67 -16.34
CA LEU A 139 14.20 -3.09 -17.00
C LEU A 139 14.60 -1.85 -17.78
N LYS A 140 13.84 -1.57 -18.84
CA LYS A 140 14.00 -0.38 -19.63
C LYS A 140 13.17 0.75 -19.05
N LYS A 141 13.65 2.00 -19.16
CA LYS A 141 12.97 3.18 -18.63
C LYS A 141 11.55 3.33 -19.20
N GLU A 142 11.37 3.06 -20.50
CA GLU A 142 10.05 3.13 -21.16
C GLU A 142 9.04 2.07 -20.69
N ASN A 143 9.50 1.06 -19.94
CA ASN A 143 8.66 0.01 -19.37
C ASN A 143 8.35 0.19 -17.88
N ALA A 144 9.00 1.16 -17.23
CA ALA A 144 8.84 1.47 -15.81
C ALA A 144 8.07 2.78 -15.65
N ILE A 145 6.98 2.75 -14.90
CA ILE A 145 6.02 3.86 -14.81
C ILE A 145 5.64 4.03 -13.34
N VAL A 146 5.73 5.26 -12.83
CA VAL A 146 5.12 5.60 -11.53
C VAL A 146 3.64 5.85 -11.77
N VAL A 147 2.81 5.25 -10.94
CA VAL A 147 1.36 5.48 -10.91
C VAL A 147 0.96 5.96 -9.52
N HIS A 148 0.22 7.06 -9.47
CA HIS A 148 -0.23 7.66 -8.23
C HIS A 148 -1.37 6.83 -7.63
N TRP A 149 -1.01 5.86 -6.79
CA TRP A 149 -2.00 5.00 -6.13
C TRP A 149 -2.80 5.84 -5.13
N GLY A 150 -4.06 6.07 -5.44
CA GLY A 150 -4.91 7.04 -4.76
C GLY A 150 -6.16 6.45 -4.15
N ALA A 151 -6.77 7.19 -3.23
CA ALA A 151 -7.90 6.79 -2.43
C ALA A 151 -9.23 6.82 -3.19
N ASP A 152 -10.15 5.96 -2.79
CA ASP A 152 -11.57 6.05 -3.09
C ASP A 152 -12.20 7.14 -2.23
N LEU A 153 -12.17 8.39 -2.71
CA LEU A 153 -12.67 9.52 -1.94
C LEU A 153 -14.15 9.39 -1.58
N ALA A 154 -14.97 8.81 -2.46
CA ALA A 154 -16.39 8.63 -2.19
C ALA A 154 -16.64 7.71 -0.98
N PHE A 155 -15.80 6.69 -0.79
CA PHE A 155 -15.82 5.84 0.40
C PHE A 155 -15.52 6.65 1.68
N TYR A 156 -14.46 7.46 1.67
CA TYR A 156 -14.04 8.23 2.83
C TYR A 156 -14.94 9.43 3.13
N ASP A 157 -15.55 10.05 2.13
CA ASP A 157 -16.49 11.16 2.31
C ASP A 157 -17.71 10.75 3.15
N ARG A 158 -18.19 9.51 2.97
CA ARG A 158 -19.27 8.97 3.80
C ARG A 158 -18.88 8.82 5.28
N LEU A 159 -17.60 8.54 5.54
CA LEU A 159 -17.08 8.47 6.90
C LEU A 159 -16.88 9.87 7.49
N ILE A 160 -16.33 10.80 6.72
CA ILE A 160 -16.14 12.19 7.13
C ILE A 160 -17.46 12.83 7.54
N ALA A 161 -18.55 12.55 6.81
CA ALA A 161 -19.89 13.06 7.16
C ALA A 161 -20.40 12.60 8.53
N LYS A 162 -19.82 11.52 9.10
CA LYS A 162 -20.17 10.94 10.39
C LYS A 162 -19.08 11.14 11.46
N ARG A 163 -18.04 11.90 11.16
CA ARG A 163 -16.86 12.07 12.02
C ARG A 163 -17.21 12.56 13.41
N GLN A 164 -16.68 11.88 14.41
CA GLN A 164 -16.68 12.29 15.81
C GLN A 164 -15.22 12.55 16.19
N THR A 165 -14.82 13.79 16.25
CA THR A 165 -13.43 14.16 16.55
C THR A 165 -13.03 13.71 17.96
N SER A 166 -11.89 13.05 18.07
CA SER A 166 -11.24 12.72 19.32
C SER A 166 -9.89 13.45 19.42
N SER A 167 -9.30 13.45 20.61
CA SER A 167 -7.93 13.93 20.83
C SER A 167 -6.88 12.81 20.69
N HIS A 168 -7.30 11.59 20.37
CA HIS A 168 -6.41 10.43 20.29
C HIS A 168 -5.64 10.39 18.97
N PHE A 169 -4.36 10.14 19.06
CA PHE A 169 -3.54 9.74 17.95
C PHE A 169 -3.83 8.29 17.58
N ILE A 170 -3.72 7.92 16.31
CA ILE A 170 -3.98 6.55 15.88
C ILE A 170 -2.84 5.99 15.03
N SER A 171 -2.43 4.76 15.34
CA SER A 171 -1.54 3.96 14.49
C SER A 171 -2.29 2.73 14.00
N THR A 172 -2.38 2.58 12.68
CA THR A 172 -2.97 1.39 12.05
C THR A 172 -1.96 0.72 11.15
N GLY A 173 -2.02 -0.60 11.02
CA GLY A 173 -1.21 -1.34 10.07
C GLY A 173 -0.77 -2.70 10.55
N ARG A 174 -0.45 -3.56 9.57
CA ARG A 174 -0.20 -4.99 9.83
C ARG A 174 1.28 -5.36 9.71
N GLU A 175 2.02 -4.73 8.78
CA GLU A 175 3.36 -5.19 8.41
C GLU A 175 4.42 -4.16 8.74
N ASN A 176 5.53 -4.63 9.29
CA ASN A 176 6.77 -3.87 9.50
C ASN A 176 6.55 -2.52 10.22
N ARG A 177 5.68 -2.51 11.24
CA ARG A 177 5.51 -1.34 12.12
C ARG A 177 6.59 -1.33 13.20
N ASP A 178 7.16 -0.14 13.44
CA ASP A 178 8.07 0.11 14.56
C ASP A 178 7.28 0.52 15.80
N LEU A 179 6.60 -0.46 16.40
CA LEU A 179 5.77 -0.22 17.58
C LEU A 179 6.63 0.04 18.83
N ILE A 180 7.85 -0.46 18.88
CA ILE A 180 8.72 -0.26 20.05
C ILE A 180 9.11 1.21 20.18
N THR A 181 9.58 1.82 19.10
CA THR A 181 9.89 3.25 19.08
C THR A 181 8.66 4.10 19.37
N LEU A 182 7.52 3.80 18.76
CA LEU A 182 6.28 4.55 18.96
C LEU A 182 5.79 4.46 20.40
N ILE A 183 5.70 3.28 20.98
CA ILE A 183 5.25 3.06 22.38
C ILE A 183 6.24 3.71 23.35
N SER A 184 7.56 3.62 23.09
CA SER A 184 8.56 4.27 23.90
C SER A 184 8.41 5.80 23.94
N ALA A 185 7.96 6.40 22.83
CA ALA A 185 7.65 7.82 22.78
C ALA A 185 6.39 8.14 23.60
N PHE A 186 5.29 7.39 23.40
CA PHE A 186 4.04 7.62 24.14
C PHE A 186 4.16 7.32 25.64
N ASN A 187 5.11 6.48 26.06
CA ASN A 187 5.46 6.33 27.47
C ASN A 187 6.06 7.60 28.11
N GLN A 188 6.47 8.58 27.32
CA GLN A 188 6.98 9.89 27.79
C GLN A 188 5.96 11.01 27.64
N LEU A 189 4.76 10.68 27.15
CA LEU A 189 3.70 11.62 26.80
C LEU A 189 2.49 11.45 27.72
N THR A 190 1.58 12.41 27.67
CA THR A 190 0.24 12.39 28.31
C THR A 190 -0.87 12.20 27.28
N GLU A 191 -0.56 12.45 26.02
CA GLU A 191 -1.45 12.28 24.87
C GLU A 191 -1.82 10.81 24.68
N SER A 192 -3.07 10.57 24.29
CA SER A 192 -3.58 9.21 24.09
C SER A 192 -3.28 8.69 22.70
N CYS A 193 -2.88 7.42 22.63
CA CYS A 193 -2.58 6.70 21.39
C CYS A 193 -3.35 5.38 21.30
N ASP A 194 -4.12 5.22 20.24
CA ASP A 194 -4.75 3.95 19.87
C ASP A 194 -3.89 3.23 18.81
N ILE A 195 -3.38 2.07 19.14
CA ILE A 195 -2.56 1.24 18.25
C ILE A 195 -3.34 0.00 17.85
N TYR A 196 -3.67 -0.12 16.57
CA TYR A 196 -4.36 -1.28 15.99
C TYR A 196 -3.42 -2.04 15.06
N THR A 197 -3.16 -3.29 15.38
CA THR A 197 -2.32 -4.20 14.56
C THR A 197 -2.85 -5.63 14.59
N THR A 198 -2.28 -6.49 13.76
CA THR A 198 -2.47 -7.95 13.84
C THR A 198 -1.38 -8.56 14.69
N ARG A 199 -1.53 -9.85 15.10
CA ARG A 199 -0.53 -10.52 15.93
C ARG A 199 0.85 -10.52 15.27
N SER A 200 0.92 -10.74 13.97
CA SER A 200 2.18 -10.76 13.22
C SER A 200 2.08 -10.02 11.90
N GLY A 201 3.21 -9.53 11.39
CA GLY A 201 3.26 -8.85 10.09
C GLY A 201 4.68 -8.52 9.62
N GLY A 202 5.00 -8.90 8.40
CA GLY A 202 6.29 -8.67 7.79
C GLY A 202 7.44 -9.39 8.51
N ARG A 203 8.37 -8.62 9.10
CA ARG A 203 9.50 -9.15 9.90
C ARG A 203 9.10 -9.51 11.33
N VAL A 204 8.00 -8.97 11.83
CA VAL A 204 7.56 -9.19 13.21
C VAL A 204 6.70 -10.44 13.26
N CYS A 205 7.17 -11.44 13.98
CA CYS A 205 6.46 -12.72 14.12
C CYS A 205 5.32 -12.65 15.13
N ASP A 206 5.48 -11.86 16.19
CA ASP A 206 4.45 -11.64 17.21
C ASP A 206 4.65 -10.26 17.84
N TYR A 207 3.74 -9.31 17.56
CA TYR A 207 3.81 -7.96 18.10
C TYR A 207 3.50 -7.90 19.59
N GLU A 208 2.57 -8.72 20.07
CA GLU A 208 2.22 -8.76 21.48
C GLU A 208 3.41 -9.21 22.33
N LEU A 209 4.04 -10.31 21.90
CA LEU A 209 5.23 -10.84 22.57
C LEU A 209 6.40 -9.86 22.48
N LEU A 210 6.57 -9.18 21.34
CA LEU A 210 7.61 -8.18 21.13
C LEU A 210 7.43 -7.00 22.08
N VAL A 211 6.23 -6.45 22.18
CA VAL A 211 5.91 -5.31 23.07
C VAL A 211 6.07 -5.73 24.52
N GLN A 212 5.57 -6.90 24.90
CA GLN A 212 5.73 -7.41 26.27
C GLN A 212 7.20 -7.57 26.67
N LYS A 213 8.04 -8.07 25.76
CA LYS A 213 9.46 -8.31 26.01
C LYS A 213 10.28 -7.03 26.08
N GLU A 214 10.07 -6.09 25.16
CA GLU A 214 10.92 -4.90 24.99
C GLU A 214 10.43 -3.69 25.80
N ILE A 215 9.12 -3.60 26.07
CA ILE A 215 8.49 -2.48 26.78
C ILE A 215 7.99 -2.89 28.17
N GLY A 216 7.37 -4.08 28.27
CA GLY A 216 6.71 -4.53 29.51
C GLY A 216 5.33 -3.93 29.69
N LEU A 217 5.12 -3.13 30.75
CA LEU A 217 3.84 -2.49 31.04
C LEU A 217 3.64 -1.22 30.21
N LEU A 218 2.48 -1.11 29.61
CA LEU A 218 2.04 0.10 28.89
C LEU A 218 1.45 1.10 29.88
N LYS A 219 1.65 2.39 29.62
CA LYS A 219 0.94 3.46 30.32
C LYS A 219 -0.55 3.49 29.95
N GLU A 220 -1.36 4.07 30.80
CA GLU A 220 -2.82 4.16 30.64
C GLU A 220 -3.26 4.93 29.38
N ASN A 221 -2.41 5.82 28.87
CA ASN A 221 -2.67 6.59 27.65
C ASN A 221 -2.38 5.79 26.36
N ILE A 222 -1.89 4.55 26.45
CA ILE A 222 -1.56 3.69 25.28
C ILE A 222 -2.55 2.54 25.22
N HIS A 223 -3.42 2.58 24.21
CA HIS A 223 -4.41 1.54 23.96
C HIS A 223 -3.92 0.62 22.83
N PHE A 224 -3.38 -0.53 23.20
CA PHE A 224 -2.80 -1.49 22.25
C PHE A 224 -3.77 -2.61 21.95
N HIS A 225 -4.14 -2.77 20.67
CA HIS A 225 -5.15 -3.71 20.19
C HIS A 225 -4.58 -4.65 19.14
N ILE A 226 -4.58 -5.94 19.45
CA ILE A 226 -4.37 -7.02 18.46
C ILE A 226 -5.76 -7.40 17.93
N VAL A 227 -6.05 -7.05 16.70
CA VAL A 227 -7.40 -7.20 16.14
C VAL A 227 -7.37 -7.79 14.73
N ASP A 228 -8.43 -8.49 14.40
CA ASP A 228 -8.75 -8.91 13.03
C ASP A 228 -9.97 -8.12 12.53
N SER A 229 -9.76 -6.80 12.40
CA SER A 229 -10.82 -5.87 12.02
C SER A 229 -10.98 -5.76 10.51
N THR A 230 -12.18 -5.42 10.08
CA THR A 230 -12.48 -5.10 8.69
C THR A 230 -11.87 -3.75 8.28
N HIS A 231 -11.72 -3.52 6.98
CA HIS A 231 -11.26 -2.22 6.48
C HIS A 231 -12.19 -1.08 6.86
N LEU A 232 -13.51 -1.31 6.86
CA LEU A 232 -14.49 -0.29 7.26
C LEU A 232 -14.31 0.11 8.72
N GLU A 233 -14.24 -0.87 9.64
CA GLU A 233 -14.04 -0.58 11.07
C GLU A 233 -12.74 0.19 11.34
N MET A 234 -11.64 -0.15 10.64
CA MET A 234 -10.38 0.58 10.78
C MET A 234 -10.49 1.99 10.21
N ALA A 235 -11.14 2.16 9.06
CA ALA A 235 -11.36 3.48 8.46
C ALA A 235 -12.25 4.38 9.34
N GLU A 236 -13.27 3.81 9.99
CA GLU A 236 -14.12 4.53 10.95
C GLU A 236 -13.35 5.01 12.19
N LYS A 237 -12.48 4.13 12.74
CA LYS A 237 -11.59 4.49 13.86
C LYS A 237 -10.61 5.58 13.45
N THR A 238 -9.95 5.40 12.29
CA THR A 238 -9.00 6.39 11.75
C THR A 238 -9.69 7.73 11.47
N ASN A 239 -10.92 7.71 10.96
CA ASN A 239 -11.69 8.93 10.67
C ASN A 239 -11.92 9.81 11.91
N ASN A 240 -12.04 9.20 13.07
CA ASN A 240 -12.30 9.92 14.33
C ASN A 240 -11.03 10.39 15.06
N ALA A 241 -9.85 10.01 14.58
CA ALA A 241 -8.58 10.33 15.22
C ALA A 241 -8.18 11.81 15.04
N PHE A 242 -7.32 12.28 15.93
CA PHE A 242 -6.69 13.60 15.84
C PHE A 242 -5.61 13.65 14.76
N ALA A 243 -4.74 12.64 14.71
CA ALA A 243 -3.69 12.49 13.70
C ALA A 243 -3.34 11.01 13.47
N VAL A 244 -2.79 10.69 12.31
CA VAL A 244 -2.38 9.35 11.92
C VAL A 244 -0.88 9.18 12.12
N LEU A 245 -0.47 8.12 12.84
CA LEU A 245 0.91 7.75 13.13
C LEU A 245 1.34 6.60 12.23
N ILE A 246 2.32 6.82 11.37
CA ILE A 246 2.86 5.83 10.45
C ILE A 246 4.29 5.49 10.86
N SER A 247 4.45 4.79 11.98
CA SER A 247 5.73 4.32 12.47
C SER A 247 6.13 3.03 11.76
N CYS A 248 7.21 3.06 10.99
CA CYS A 248 7.66 1.95 10.16
C CYS A 248 9.10 1.55 10.47
N LEU A 249 9.39 0.27 10.35
CA LEU A 249 10.76 -0.25 10.26
C LEU A 249 11.35 0.10 8.89
N ASP A 250 12.66 0.29 8.83
CA ASP A 250 13.38 0.42 7.56
C ASP A 250 13.25 -0.86 6.74
N PHE A 251 12.58 -0.77 5.60
CA PHE A 251 12.28 -1.90 4.73
C PHE A 251 12.29 -1.46 3.25
N PRO A 252 12.76 -2.32 2.30
CA PRO A 252 12.94 -1.93 0.90
C PRO A 252 11.63 -1.89 0.08
N TYR A 253 10.51 -1.53 0.69
CA TYR A 253 9.25 -1.24 0.00
C TYR A 253 8.44 -0.17 0.76
N THR A 254 7.37 0.32 0.16
CA THR A 254 6.55 1.41 0.70
C THR A 254 5.68 0.93 1.87
N VAL A 255 6.33 0.65 3.01
CA VAL A 255 5.62 0.32 4.26
C VAL A 255 4.81 1.53 4.69
N GLY A 256 3.54 1.32 5.03
CA GLY A 256 2.66 2.41 5.48
C GLY A 256 1.88 3.13 4.39
N LEU A 257 2.06 2.76 3.12
CA LEU A 257 1.39 3.43 1.99
C LEU A 257 -0.15 3.46 2.12
N THR A 258 -0.76 2.38 2.56
CA THR A 258 -2.23 2.34 2.76
C THR A 258 -2.66 3.38 3.80
N SER A 259 -2.02 3.39 4.97
CA SER A 259 -2.32 4.37 6.03
C SER A 259 -2.06 5.81 5.57
N LEU A 260 -1.02 6.03 4.74
CA LEU A 260 -0.71 7.33 4.16
C LEU A 260 -1.84 7.83 3.25
N VAL A 261 -2.29 6.99 2.32
CA VAL A 261 -3.36 7.33 1.35
C VAL A 261 -4.70 7.51 2.06
N GLU A 262 -4.99 6.70 3.08
CA GLU A 262 -6.19 6.83 3.92
C GLU A 262 -6.19 8.14 4.71
N ALA A 263 -5.05 8.50 5.33
CA ALA A 263 -4.91 9.76 6.06
C ALA A 263 -5.12 10.98 5.16
N LEU A 264 -4.57 10.96 3.93
CA LEU A 264 -4.83 12.01 2.93
C LEU A 264 -6.33 12.11 2.61
N ALA A 265 -6.99 10.99 2.32
CA ALA A 265 -8.40 10.96 1.97
C ALA A 265 -9.29 11.47 3.09
N LEU A 266 -8.96 11.12 4.33
CA LEU A 266 -9.66 11.57 5.52
C LEU A 266 -9.33 13.02 5.90
N GLY A 267 -8.33 13.64 5.29
CA GLY A 267 -7.89 14.99 5.65
C GLY A 267 -7.34 15.05 7.08
N LEU A 268 -6.54 14.08 7.47
CA LEU A 268 -5.91 14.00 8.79
C LEU A 268 -4.42 14.34 8.71
N PRO A 269 -3.87 15.01 9.73
CA PRO A 269 -2.43 15.22 9.86
C PRO A 269 -1.67 13.88 9.92
N ILE A 270 -0.47 13.86 9.37
CA ILE A 270 0.36 12.66 9.28
C ILE A 270 1.64 12.86 10.07
N LEU A 271 1.90 12.01 11.06
CA LEU A 271 3.22 11.86 11.65
C LEU A 271 3.80 10.54 11.13
N SER A 272 4.90 10.59 10.40
CA SER A 272 5.44 9.40 9.77
C SER A 272 6.94 9.26 9.93
N THR A 273 7.42 8.03 9.99
CA THR A 273 8.84 7.74 9.74
C THR A 273 9.25 8.31 8.39
N ASP A 274 10.46 8.89 8.29
CA ASP A 274 11.03 9.40 7.04
C ASP A 274 11.34 8.24 6.08
N ASN A 275 10.30 7.70 5.45
CA ASN A 275 10.40 6.57 4.54
C ASN A 275 10.69 7.06 3.12
N PRO A 276 11.92 6.85 2.58
CA PRO A 276 12.32 7.32 1.25
C PRO A 276 11.56 6.67 0.11
N THR A 277 10.80 5.60 0.37
CA THR A 277 9.98 4.92 -0.65
C THR A 277 8.57 5.49 -0.75
N PHE A 278 8.18 6.46 0.08
CA PHE A 278 6.89 7.14 -0.04
C PHE A 278 6.78 7.88 -1.38
N PRO A 279 5.56 8.01 -1.92
CA PRO A 279 5.35 8.68 -3.20
C PRO A 279 5.58 10.19 -3.15
N PHE A 280 5.60 10.77 -1.97
CA PHE A 280 5.87 12.19 -1.71
C PHE A 280 6.47 12.38 -0.31
N ASP A 281 7.02 13.56 -0.07
CA ASP A 281 7.56 14.00 1.21
C ASP A 281 6.46 14.73 2.00
N VAL A 282 6.11 14.20 3.20
CA VAL A 282 4.98 14.72 4.00
C VAL A 282 5.21 16.13 4.53
N GLU A 283 6.46 16.54 4.76
CA GLU A 283 6.79 17.91 5.19
C GLU A 283 6.79 18.87 4.01
N LYS A 284 7.36 18.47 2.89
CA LYS A 284 7.39 19.28 1.67
C LYS A 284 5.98 19.57 1.13
N GLU A 285 5.08 18.60 1.22
CA GLU A 285 3.66 18.77 0.88
C GLU A 285 2.87 19.43 2.02
N GLU A 286 3.51 19.70 3.15
CA GLU A 286 2.91 20.33 4.34
C GLU A 286 1.65 19.59 4.83
N VAL A 287 1.71 18.25 4.82
CA VAL A 287 0.60 17.38 5.29
C VAL A 287 0.91 16.72 6.63
N GLY A 288 2.13 16.93 7.17
CA GLY A 288 2.56 16.33 8.42
C GLY A 288 4.01 16.58 8.77
N ILE A 289 4.56 15.75 9.68
CA ILE A 289 5.92 15.83 10.20
C ILE A 289 6.62 14.49 9.95
N LYS A 290 7.88 14.54 9.53
CA LYS A 290 8.73 13.36 9.37
C LYS A 290 9.60 13.14 10.61
N ILE A 291 9.77 11.89 10.97
CA ILE A 291 10.58 11.45 12.12
C ILE A 291 11.59 10.41 11.62
N ALA A 292 12.85 10.52 12.05
CA ALA A 292 13.87 9.54 11.68
C ALA A 292 13.51 8.12 12.19
N TYR A 293 14.03 7.10 11.53
CA TYR A 293 13.85 5.71 11.98
C TYR A 293 14.41 5.52 13.39
N GLY A 294 13.62 4.93 14.30
CA GLY A 294 14.02 4.65 15.68
C GLY A 294 14.16 5.88 16.59
N ASP A 295 13.76 7.06 16.13
CA ASP A 295 13.90 8.31 16.89
C ASP A 295 12.71 8.53 17.84
N VAL A 296 12.86 8.01 19.06
CA VAL A 296 11.86 8.17 20.12
C VAL A 296 11.61 9.65 20.47
N ASN A 297 12.69 10.47 20.55
CA ASN A 297 12.57 11.88 20.89
C ASN A 297 11.86 12.68 19.80
N GLY A 298 12.19 12.41 18.53
CA GLY A 298 11.50 13.02 17.40
C GLY A 298 10.00 12.73 17.41
N TRP A 299 9.58 11.50 17.77
CA TRP A 299 8.16 11.20 17.97
C TRP A 299 7.52 12.00 19.10
N VAL A 300 8.22 12.14 20.24
CA VAL A 300 7.73 12.97 21.38
C VAL A 300 7.55 14.43 20.95
N GLU A 301 8.53 15.01 20.29
CA GLU A 301 8.48 16.39 19.81
C GLU A 301 7.36 16.61 18.78
N ALA A 302 7.21 15.71 17.82
CA ALA A 302 6.18 15.80 16.79
C ALA A 302 4.76 15.70 17.38
N VAL A 303 4.52 14.80 18.32
CA VAL A 303 3.23 14.66 19.02
C VAL A 303 2.92 15.91 19.81
N ARG A 304 3.87 16.42 20.62
CA ARG A 304 3.69 17.67 21.40
C ARG A 304 3.43 18.85 20.49
N CYS A 305 4.20 18.99 19.40
CA CYS A 305 4.00 20.08 18.44
C CYS A 305 2.56 20.13 17.93
N LEU A 306 1.95 19.00 17.55
CA LEU A 306 0.57 18.99 17.09
C LEU A 306 -0.44 19.20 18.22
N SER A 307 -0.17 18.70 19.43
CA SER A 307 -1.08 18.84 20.58
C SER A 307 -1.12 20.28 21.10
N GLU A 308 0.03 20.93 21.15
CA GLU A 308 0.18 22.32 21.59
C GLU A 308 -0.25 23.33 20.52
N HIS A 309 -0.21 22.94 19.24
CA HIS A 309 -0.53 23.78 18.08
C HIS A 309 -1.61 23.16 17.19
N PRO A 310 -2.88 23.08 17.65
CA PRO A 310 -3.96 22.46 16.90
C PRO A 310 -4.24 23.14 15.54
N GLU A 311 -3.82 24.38 15.36
CA GLU A 311 -3.87 25.09 14.07
C GLU A 311 -2.97 24.41 13.02
N PHE A 312 -1.81 23.84 13.40
CA PHE A 312 -0.98 23.05 12.49
C PHE A 312 -1.69 21.77 12.09
N ALA A 313 -2.27 21.05 13.05
CA ALA A 313 -3.05 19.85 12.76
C ALA A 313 -4.17 20.15 11.75
N LYS A 314 -4.93 21.22 11.94
CA LYS A 314 -5.98 21.67 11.04
C LYS A 314 -5.44 22.04 9.64
N SER A 315 -4.31 22.74 9.58
CA SER A 315 -3.66 23.13 8.33
C SER A 315 -3.18 21.90 7.56
N PHE A 316 -2.46 20.98 8.22
CA PHE A 316 -1.95 19.74 7.62
C PHE A 316 -3.09 18.87 7.10
N GLY A 317 -4.16 18.69 7.89
CA GLY A 317 -5.33 17.93 7.48
C GLY A 317 -6.00 18.52 6.24
N LYS A 318 -6.15 19.85 6.16
CA LYS A 318 -6.70 20.52 4.99
C LYS A 318 -5.83 20.31 3.75
N LYS A 319 -4.50 20.43 3.89
CA LYS A 319 -3.56 20.21 2.79
C LYS A 319 -3.50 18.73 2.39
N ALA A 320 -3.57 17.82 3.35
CA ALA A 320 -3.66 16.37 3.09
C ALA A 320 -4.87 16.04 2.21
N ARG A 321 -6.04 16.56 2.54
CA ARG A 321 -7.24 16.37 1.71
C ARG A 321 -7.10 17.00 0.34
N ALA A 322 -6.58 18.21 0.23
CA ALA A 322 -6.35 18.88 -1.06
C ALA A 322 -5.37 18.11 -1.94
N LEU A 323 -4.32 17.52 -1.36
CA LEU A 323 -3.38 16.67 -2.07
C LEU A 323 -4.04 15.38 -2.58
N ALA A 324 -4.89 14.74 -1.75
CA ALA A 324 -5.68 13.59 -2.17
C ALA A 324 -6.55 13.91 -3.38
N GLU A 325 -7.32 15.00 -3.33
CA GLU A 325 -8.23 15.43 -4.39
C GLU A 325 -7.50 15.79 -5.69
N LYS A 326 -6.30 16.35 -5.59
CA LYS A 326 -5.52 16.81 -6.74
C LYS A 326 -4.80 15.69 -7.48
N ILE A 327 -4.22 14.71 -6.74
CA ILE A 327 -3.27 13.74 -7.32
C ILE A 327 -3.62 12.30 -6.93
N TYR A 328 -4.01 12.07 -5.66
CA TYR A 328 -4.12 10.72 -5.10
C TYR A 328 -5.57 10.26 -5.01
N THR A 329 -6.31 10.34 -6.13
CA THR A 329 -7.66 9.78 -6.26
C THR A 329 -7.63 8.41 -6.94
N LEU A 330 -8.59 7.55 -6.61
CA LEU A 330 -8.82 6.30 -7.33
C LEU A 330 -9.05 6.54 -8.83
N ASP A 331 -9.76 7.60 -9.18
CA ASP A 331 -10.06 7.98 -10.55
C ASP A 331 -8.79 8.32 -11.34
N GLN A 332 -7.92 9.18 -10.79
CA GLN A 332 -6.63 9.52 -11.37
C GLN A 332 -5.75 8.28 -11.56
N CYS A 333 -5.62 7.46 -10.52
CA CYS A 333 -4.87 6.20 -10.56
C CYS A 333 -5.39 5.29 -11.68
N THR A 334 -6.72 5.12 -11.76
CA THR A 334 -7.34 4.26 -12.78
C THR A 334 -7.13 4.80 -14.19
N SER A 335 -7.23 6.13 -14.38
CA SER A 335 -6.96 6.80 -15.66
C SER A 335 -5.51 6.55 -16.12
N GLU A 336 -4.53 6.66 -15.22
CA GLU A 336 -3.11 6.38 -15.52
C GLU A 336 -2.91 4.93 -15.94
N ILE A 337 -3.49 3.97 -15.21
CA ILE A 337 -3.46 2.55 -15.54
C ILE A 337 -4.11 2.29 -16.91
N ALA A 338 -5.30 2.84 -17.15
CA ALA A 338 -6.05 2.64 -18.38
C ALA A 338 -5.30 3.15 -19.62
N LYS A 339 -4.67 4.33 -19.54
CA LYS A 339 -3.83 4.88 -20.62
C LYS A 339 -2.73 3.92 -21.03
N VAL A 340 -2.07 3.28 -20.06
CA VAL A 340 -1.01 2.30 -20.33
C VAL A 340 -1.60 1.04 -20.95
N LEU A 341 -2.69 0.49 -20.41
CA LEU A 341 -3.32 -0.73 -20.93
C LEU A 341 -3.82 -0.54 -22.37
N LEU A 342 -4.47 0.60 -22.65
CA LEU A 342 -4.96 0.92 -24.00
C LEU A 342 -3.84 1.11 -25.02
N SER A 343 -2.67 1.64 -24.59
CA SER A 343 -1.50 1.80 -25.46
C SER A 343 -0.90 0.47 -25.93
N LEU A 344 -1.24 -0.65 -25.25
CA LEU A 344 -0.77 -1.99 -25.57
C LEU A 344 -1.73 -2.75 -26.50
N LYS A 345 -2.90 -2.20 -26.77
CA LYS A 345 -3.87 -2.77 -27.72
C LYS A 345 -3.28 -2.71 -29.13
N ARG A 346 -3.08 -3.87 -29.74
CA ARG A 346 -2.59 -4.02 -31.13
C ARG A 346 -3.71 -4.42 -32.06
#